data_cd9b691faf2aaac3cb6e84b9b9102d33
#
_entry.id   cd9b691faf2aaac3cb6e84b9b9102d33
#
_cell.length_a   1.000
_cell.length_b   1.000
_cell.length_c   1.000
_cell.angle_alpha   90.00
_cell.angle_beta   90.00
_cell.angle_gamma   90.00
#
_symmetry.space_group_name_H-M   'P 1'
#
loop_
_entity.id
_entity.type
_entity.pdbx_description
1 polymer ?
#
loop_
_entity_poly.entity_id
_entity_poly.type
_entity_poly.pdbx_seq_one_letter_code
_entity_poly.pdbx_strand_id
1 'polypeptide(L)'
;MKKSVSLKLIVFSFLLVGASVAYSAPDIGSGTGDGSIVAGVDNEASGKNSSTFGYLNNAGGKNSSAFGYNNSAVEDENSAFGYRNNAGGKNSSAFGYRNITFGEESSAFGHLNTTNGKNSSAFGYWNTAKGEISSAFGYQNFAEGENSSAFGYANKANEKFSSAFGSFNEAKGERSSAFGSFNEASGEFSSALGYGNKAIGKLSSTFGTFNKAIGENGSAFGFRNEANGKFSSAFGYWNTAKGENSSAFGNQYKVTGEASGAFGVGKRTGWNSTTHEYNYDYINEGKHSYMFGNYNKIAAGTQNNFILGNNVSIANGISNSVVLGNGSTVSSSNEVSVGSKGKERKITNVGDGVVSNTSTDAVTGRQLFSGDGIDTAAWKAKLGVGSGGSGGAIDAYTKNEADNKFANKTDLNDYTK
;
A
#
# COMPACT_ATOMS: atom_id res chain seq x y z
N MET A 1 18.86 -9.96 45.51
CA MET A 1 19.71 -11.15 45.50
C MET A 1 19.14 -12.13 44.48
N LYS A 2 19.61 -12.10 43.25
CA LYS A 2 19.26 -13.11 42.22
C LYS A 2 20.37 -14.18 42.26
N LYS A 3 20.02 -15.37 42.69
CA LYS A 3 20.94 -16.51 42.67
C LYS A 3 21.02 -16.99 41.22
N SER A 4 22.15 -16.81 40.58
CA SER A 4 22.55 -17.49 39.36
C SER A 4 22.63 -19.01 39.66
N VAL A 5 21.67 -19.79 39.15
CA VAL A 5 21.76 -21.22 39.20
C VAL A 5 22.72 -21.63 38.09
N SER A 6 23.90 -22.01 38.46
CA SER A 6 24.92 -22.52 37.56
C SER A 6 24.42 -23.75 36.80
N LEU A 7 24.41 -23.68 35.50
CA LEU A 7 24.09 -24.78 34.54
C LEU A 7 25.05 -25.99 34.66
N LYS A 8 25.93 -25.99 35.66
CA LYS A 8 26.96 -27.02 35.88
C LYS A 8 26.42 -28.40 36.32
N LEU A 9 25.10 -28.54 36.63
CA LEU A 9 24.57 -29.77 37.20
C LEU A 9 23.74 -30.63 36.24
N ILE A 10 23.42 -30.19 35.03
CA ILE A 10 22.52 -30.93 34.12
C ILE A 10 23.29 -31.84 33.13
N VAL A 11 24.58 -31.59 32.88
CA VAL A 11 25.36 -32.40 31.93
C VAL A 11 25.84 -33.75 32.49
N PHE A 12 25.78 -33.96 33.82
CA PHE A 12 26.29 -35.19 34.45
C PHE A 12 25.31 -36.39 34.44
N SER A 13 24.04 -36.18 34.10
CA SER A 13 23.04 -37.25 34.22
C SER A 13 22.80 -38.07 32.92
N PHE A 14 23.33 -37.68 31.79
CA PHE A 14 23.07 -38.38 30.51
C PHE A 14 24.17 -39.27 29.99
N LEU A 15 25.28 -39.45 30.71
CA LEU A 15 26.43 -40.24 30.25
C LEU A 15 26.58 -41.62 30.95
N LEU A 16 25.56 -42.15 31.61
CA LEU A 16 25.71 -43.40 32.39
C LEU A 16 24.69 -44.49 32.04
N VAL A 17 24.39 -44.75 30.78
CA VAL A 17 23.74 -46.03 30.38
C VAL A 17 24.30 -46.53 29.05
N GLY A 18 25.18 -47.51 29.12
CA GLY A 18 25.32 -48.60 28.14
C GLY A 18 26.38 -48.45 27.06
N ALA A 19 27.56 -48.99 27.31
CA ALA A 19 28.25 -49.99 26.49
C ALA A 19 29.66 -50.17 27.02
N SER A 20 29.98 -51.37 27.45
CA SER A 20 31.34 -51.84 27.79
C SER A 20 32.17 -51.98 26.50
N VAL A 21 32.70 -50.91 26.02
CA VAL A 21 33.89 -50.86 25.17
C VAL A 21 34.93 -50.12 26.03
N ALA A 22 36.07 -50.77 26.29
CA ALA A 22 37.19 -50.15 27.02
C ALA A 22 37.74 -48.97 26.22
N TYR A 23 37.01 -47.84 26.28
CA TYR A 23 37.65 -46.51 26.11
C TYR A 23 38.27 -46.17 27.45
N SER A 24 39.59 -45.94 27.45
CA SER A 24 40.24 -45.20 28.54
C SER A 24 39.34 -44.02 28.89
N ALA A 25 38.91 -43.91 30.15
CA ALA A 25 38.17 -42.74 30.60
C ALA A 25 38.91 -41.51 30.09
N PRO A 26 38.25 -40.52 29.50
CA PRO A 26 38.94 -39.33 29.04
C PRO A 26 39.70 -38.75 30.23
N ASP A 27 41.01 -38.53 30.06
CA ASP A 27 41.85 -37.91 31.10
C ASP A 27 41.19 -36.58 31.47
N ILE A 28 40.63 -36.51 32.66
CA ILE A 28 40.14 -35.27 33.23
C ILE A 28 41.28 -34.65 33.99
N GLY A 29 41.81 -33.58 33.45
CA GLY A 29 42.95 -32.84 34.04
C GLY A 29 42.57 -31.37 34.36
N SER A 30 43.46 -30.70 35.04
CA SER A 30 43.45 -29.27 35.20
C SER A 30 44.00 -28.61 33.92
N GLY A 31 43.32 -27.60 33.41
CA GLY A 31 43.91 -26.69 32.40
C GLY A 31 44.96 -25.76 33.03
N THR A 32 45.45 -24.82 32.26
CA THR A 32 46.42 -23.83 32.73
C THR A 32 45.80 -22.67 33.52
N GLY A 33 44.48 -22.45 33.41
CA GLY A 33 43.73 -21.46 34.17
C GLY A 33 43.40 -21.93 35.59
N ASP A 34 43.36 -21.00 36.56
CA ASP A 34 42.95 -21.28 37.94
C ASP A 34 41.51 -21.83 37.96
N GLY A 35 41.29 -23.01 38.55
CA GLY A 35 39.98 -23.68 38.58
C GLY A 35 39.49 -24.21 37.25
N SER A 36 40.33 -24.31 36.22
CA SER A 36 39.95 -24.82 34.90
C SER A 36 39.92 -26.35 34.82
N ILE A 37 39.11 -26.89 33.89
CA ILE A 37 38.93 -28.32 33.67
C ILE A 37 39.15 -28.66 32.19
N VAL A 38 39.94 -29.69 31.92
CA VAL A 38 40.21 -30.21 30.58
C VAL A 38 39.88 -31.72 30.56
N ALA A 39 39.12 -32.17 29.54
CA ALA A 39 38.88 -33.57 29.30
C ALA A 39 38.90 -33.88 27.79
N GLY A 40 39.65 -34.89 27.39
CA GLY A 40 39.84 -35.30 26.00
C GLY A 40 41.21 -34.92 25.43
N VAL A 41 41.31 -34.77 24.10
CA VAL A 41 42.59 -34.64 23.38
C VAL A 41 42.74 -33.24 22.79
N ASP A 42 43.92 -32.67 22.92
CA ASP A 42 44.32 -31.38 22.36
C ASP A 42 43.36 -30.20 22.75
N ASN A 43 42.78 -30.27 23.95
CA ASN A 43 41.95 -29.22 24.51
C ASN A 43 42.78 -28.19 25.32
N GLU A 44 42.41 -26.93 25.25
CA GLU A 44 43.05 -25.86 26.02
C GLU A 44 42.04 -25.11 26.90
N ALA A 45 42.24 -25.09 28.21
CA ALA A 45 41.46 -24.30 29.15
C ALA A 45 42.37 -23.36 29.91
N SER A 46 42.65 -22.20 29.36
CA SER A 46 43.58 -21.20 29.91
C SER A 46 42.87 -20.08 30.70
N GLY A 47 41.57 -19.94 30.55
CA GLY A 47 40.78 -19.00 31.33
C GLY A 47 40.54 -19.45 32.78
N LYS A 48 40.41 -18.52 33.72
CA LYS A 48 40.01 -18.84 35.09
C LYS A 48 38.59 -19.45 35.10
N ASN A 49 38.42 -20.60 35.78
CA ASN A 49 37.17 -21.38 35.81
C ASN A 49 36.68 -21.80 34.44
N SER A 50 37.54 -21.93 33.44
CA SER A 50 37.15 -22.39 32.10
C SER A 50 37.04 -23.92 32.02
N SER A 51 36.31 -24.41 31.02
CA SER A 51 36.08 -25.85 30.85
C SER A 51 36.13 -26.27 29.38
N THR A 52 36.89 -27.33 29.06
CA THR A 52 36.94 -27.92 27.72
C THR A 52 36.69 -29.41 27.76
N PHE A 53 35.87 -29.92 26.81
CA PHE A 53 35.57 -31.34 26.64
C PHE A 53 35.57 -31.71 25.18
N GLY A 54 36.30 -32.79 24.79
CA GLY A 54 36.28 -33.39 23.45
C GLY A 54 37.63 -33.27 22.75
N TYR A 55 37.70 -32.64 21.59
CA TYR A 55 38.88 -32.62 20.74
C TYR A 55 39.15 -31.21 20.19
N LEU A 56 40.36 -30.70 20.35
CA LEU A 56 40.80 -29.36 19.85
C LEU A 56 39.97 -28.17 20.33
N ASN A 57 39.34 -28.22 21.49
CA ASN A 57 38.55 -27.11 22.01
C ASN A 57 39.44 -26.11 22.77
N ASN A 58 39.13 -24.83 22.65
CA ASN A 58 39.84 -23.73 23.35
C ASN A 58 38.86 -22.92 24.20
N ALA A 59 39.06 -22.83 25.48
CA ALA A 59 38.35 -21.98 26.43
C ALA A 59 39.33 -21.01 27.09
N GLY A 60 39.67 -19.90 26.44
CA GLY A 60 40.64 -18.91 26.86
C GLY A 60 40.09 -17.84 27.80
N GLY A 61 38.80 -17.56 27.77
CA GLY A 61 38.14 -16.56 28.59
C GLY A 61 37.81 -17.05 30.01
N LYS A 62 37.71 -16.13 30.98
CA LYS A 62 37.24 -16.42 32.33
C LYS A 62 35.77 -16.93 32.28
N ASN A 63 35.52 -18.01 33.04
CA ASN A 63 34.17 -18.67 33.07
C ASN A 63 33.72 -19.16 31.71
N SER A 64 34.60 -19.39 30.72
CA SER A 64 34.25 -19.85 29.38
C SER A 64 34.13 -21.37 29.28
N SER A 65 33.40 -21.87 28.30
CA SER A 65 33.19 -23.29 28.09
C SER A 65 33.23 -23.66 26.60
N ALA A 66 34.05 -24.67 26.23
CA ALA A 66 34.14 -25.16 24.85
C ALA A 66 34.03 -26.70 24.83
N PHE A 67 32.95 -27.23 24.20
CA PHE A 67 32.62 -28.66 24.23
C PHE A 67 32.35 -29.20 22.81
N GLY A 68 33.00 -30.31 22.46
CA GLY A 68 32.82 -31.03 21.21
C GLY A 68 34.11 -31.09 20.39
N TYR A 69 34.08 -30.64 19.14
CA TYR A 69 35.20 -30.66 18.22
C TYR A 69 35.60 -29.29 17.73
N ASN A 70 36.77 -28.85 18.03
CA ASN A 70 37.40 -27.60 17.54
C ASN A 70 36.51 -26.36 17.77
N ASN A 71 35.93 -26.23 18.97
CA ASN A 71 35.21 -25.06 19.40
C ASN A 71 36.10 -24.05 20.09
N SER A 72 35.83 -22.77 19.96
CA SER A 72 36.61 -21.67 20.51
C SER A 72 35.72 -20.74 21.35
N ALA A 73 36.11 -20.54 22.64
CA ALA A 73 35.45 -19.67 23.61
C ALA A 73 36.52 -18.81 24.28
N VAL A 74 37.01 -17.77 23.57
CA VAL A 74 38.25 -17.07 23.94
C VAL A 74 38.07 -15.84 24.83
N GLU A 75 36.87 -15.27 24.84
CA GLU A 75 36.56 -14.12 25.71
C GLU A 75 35.77 -14.56 26.96
N ASP A 76 35.65 -13.63 27.97
CA ASP A 76 34.98 -13.90 29.22
C ASP A 76 33.52 -14.34 29.05
N GLU A 77 33.11 -15.36 29.81
CA GLU A 77 31.74 -15.87 29.91
C GLU A 77 31.22 -16.46 28.61
N ASN A 78 32.09 -16.86 27.68
CA ASN A 78 31.73 -17.45 26.40
C ASN A 78 31.34 -18.92 26.49
N SER A 79 30.45 -19.35 25.58
CA SER A 79 30.05 -20.74 25.45
C SER A 79 30.08 -21.19 23.99
N ALA A 80 30.90 -22.20 23.67
CA ALA A 80 30.99 -22.79 22.31
C ALA A 80 30.78 -24.29 22.35
N PHE A 81 29.67 -24.80 21.76
CA PHE A 81 29.28 -26.20 21.84
C PHE A 81 28.97 -26.81 20.49
N GLY A 82 29.57 -27.97 20.18
CA GLY A 82 29.31 -28.73 18.97
C GLY A 82 30.54 -28.89 18.08
N TYR A 83 30.46 -28.44 16.82
CA TYR A 83 31.53 -28.61 15.83
C TYR A 83 31.97 -27.28 15.24
N ARG A 84 33.22 -26.88 15.48
CA ARG A 84 33.85 -25.68 14.92
C ARG A 84 33.10 -24.37 15.18
N ASN A 85 32.47 -24.25 16.35
CA ASN A 85 31.84 -22.98 16.75
C ASN A 85 32.88 -22.02 17.32
N ASN A 86 32.67 -20.73 17.07
CA ASN A 86 33.53 -19.66 17.60
C ASN A 86 32.67 -18.65 18.36
N ALA A 87 32.76 -18.64 19.66
CA ALA A 87 32.23 -17.62 20.55
C ALA A 87 33.35 -16.60 20.84
N GLY A 88 33.43 -15.55 20.01
CA GLY A 88 34.52 -14.57 20.04
C GLY A 88 34.18 -13.24 20.71
N GLY A 89 32.91 -12.90 20.88
CA GLY A 89 32.44 -11.72 21.62
C GLY A 89 32.29 -12.03 23.12
N LYS A 90 32.54 -11.08 24.00
CA LYS A 90 32.32 -11.26 25.44
C LYS A 90 30.87 -11.63 25.75
N ASN A 91 30.64 -12.57 26.69
CA ASN A 91 29.29 -13.09 27.04
C ASN A 91 28.53 -13.70 25.84
N SER A 92 29.22 -14.20 24.83
CA SER A 92 28.60 -14.74 23.64
C SER A 92 28.42 -16.25 23.66
N SER A 93 27.48 -16.76 22.86
CA SER A 93 27.14 -18.19 22.79
C SER A 93 27.06 -18.69 21.35
N ALA A 94 27.81 -19.72 21.00
CA ALA A 94 27.81 -20.36 19.68
C ALA A 94 27.55 -21.86 19.81
N PHE A 95 26.39 -22.36 19.34
CA PHE A 95 25.95 -23.74 19.51
C PHE A 95 25.58 -24.40 18.18
N GLY A 96 26.13 -25.58 17.90
CA GLY A 96 25.82 -26.40 16.75
C GLY A 96 27.01 -26.62 15.81
N TYR A 97 26.90 -26.20 14.55
CA TYR A 97 27.93 -26.45 13.54
C TYR A 97 28.40 -25.16 12.89
N ARG A 98 29.65 -24.79 13.06
CA ARG A 98 30.32 -23.61 12.44
C ARG A 98 29.57 -22.28 12.67
N ASN A 99 28.98 -22.08 13.84
CA ASN A 99 28.43 -20.79 14.21
C ASN A 99 29.50 -19.86 14.71
N ILE A 100 29.38 -18.58 14.44
CA ILE A 100 30.37 -17.55 14.79
C ILE A 100 29.66 -16.37 15.46
N THR A 101 30.17 -15.99 16.65
CA THR A 101 29.71 -14.79 17.34
C THR A 101 30.89 -13.84 17.55
N PHE A 102 30.82 -12.64 17.00
CA PHE A 102 31.81 -11.57 17.25
C PHE A 102 31.24 -10.48 18.16
N GLY A 103 29.94 -10.29 18.18
CA GLY A 103 29.29 -9.29 19.01
C GLY A 103 29.29 -9.64 20.49
N GLU A 104 29.50 -8.64 21.37
CA GLU A 104 29.27 -8.78 22.81
C GLU A 104 27.83 -9.17 23.10
N GLU A 105 27.59 -10.08 24.06
CA GLU A 105 26.24 -10.53 24.45
C GLU A 105 25.43 -11.14 23.29
N SER A 106 26.08 -11.70 22.28
CA SER A 106 25.44 -12.24 21.08
C SER A 106 25.29 -13.76 21.10
N SER A 107 24.33 -14.28 20.32
CA SER A 107 24.01 -15.71 20.31
C SER A 107 23.80 -16.26 18.90
N ALA A 108 24.50 -17.34 18.55
CA ALA A 108 24.36 -18.04 17.28
C ALA A 108 24.08 -19.53 17.51
N PHE A 109 22.92 -20.01 17.04
CA PHE A 109 22.46 -21.39 17.24
C PHE A 109 22.07 -22.07 15.92
N GLY A 110 22.61 -23.26 15.68
CA GLY A 110 22.26 -24.08 14.51
C GLY A 110 23.47 -24.33 13.60
N HIS A 111 23.41 -23.90 12.34
CA HIS A 111 24.41 -24.23 11.33
C HIS A 111 24.81 -22.99 10.51
N LEU A 112 26.11 -22.62 10.53
CA LEU A 112 26.67 -21.51 9.78
C LEU A 112 26.05 -20.14 10.10
N ASN A 113 25.55 -19.92 11.30
CA ASN A 113 25.01 -18.61 11.69
C ASN A 113 26.16 -17.68 12.14
N THR A 114 26.00 -16.39 11.88
CA THR A 114 26.97 -15.37 12.24
C THR A 114 26.30 -14.20 12.97
N THR A 115 26.84 -13.78 14.11
CA THR A 115 26.41 -12.57 14.81
C THR A 115 27.60 -11.63 14.98
N ASN A 116 27.49 -10.42 14.46
CA ASN A 116 28.53 -9.40 14.54
C ASN A 116 28.15 -8.24 15.47
N GLY A 117 26.87 -7.94 15.55
CA GLY A 117 26.37 -6.84 16.38
C GLY A 117 26.32 -7.20 17.85
N LYS A 118 26.50 -6.20 18.72
CA LYS A 118 26.25 -6.35 20.16
C LYS A 118 24.77 -6.70 20.38
N ASN A 119 24.49 -7.60 21.34
CA ASN A 119 23.13 -8.08 21.65
C ASN A 119 22.39 -8.69 20.44
N SER A 120 23.10 -9.20 19.44
CA SER A 120 22.50 -9.78 18.24
C SER A 120 22.26 -11.28 18.35
N SER A 121 21.27 -11.80 17.61
CA SER A 121 20.90 -13.21 17.65
C SER A 121 20.69 -13.80 16.26
N ALA A 122 21.29 -14.98 15.99
CA ALA A 122 21.13 -15.70 14.73
C ALA A 122 20.80 -17.16 15.00
N PHE A 123 19.63 -17.65 14.54
CA PHE A 123 19.14 -18.99 14.80
C PHE A 123 18.69 -19.70 13.52
N GLY A 124 19.17 -20.93 13.31
CA GLY A 124 18.77 -21.78 12.19
C GLY A 124 19.93 -22.11 11.26
N TYR A 125 19.81 -21.86 9.98
CA TYR A 125 20.82 -22.18 8.98
C TYR A 125 21.23 -20.97 8.16
N TRP A 126 22.52 -20.62 8.21
CA TRP A 126 23.14 -19.55 7.42
C TRP A 126 22.50 -18.18 7.60
N ASN A 127 22.15 -17.82 8.83
CA ASN A 127 21.62 -16.50 9.16
C ASN A 127 22.76 -15.56 9.60
N THR A 128 22.60 -14.29 9.32
CA THR A 128 23.55 -13.24 9.71
C THR A 128 22.84 -12.10 10.43
N ALA A 129 23.17 -11.87 11.70
CA ALA A 129 22.72 -10.73 12.49
C ALA A 129 23.92 -9.78 12.71
N LYS A 130 23.98 -8.70 11.90
CA LYS A 130 25.13 -7.81 11.83
C LYS A 130 24.94 -6.53 12.62
N GLY A 131 23.74 -5.99 12.65
CA GLY A 131 23.44 -4.77 13.39
C GLY A 131 23.42 -5.00 14.91
N GLU A 132 23.62 -3.93 15.67
CA GLU A 132 23.39 -3.96 17.12
C GLU A 132 21.91 -4.26 17.42
N ILE A 133 21.63 -5.14 18.39
CA ILE A 133 20.29 -5.60 18.78
C ILE A 133 19.51 -6.20 17.58
N SER A 134 20.22 -6.77 16.60
CA SER A 134 19.58 -7.37 15.43
C SER A 134 19.25 -8.86 15.60
N SER A 135 18.24 -9.33 14.87
CA SER A 135 17.78 -10.72 14.97
C SER A 135 17.57 -11.35 13.60
N ALA A 136 18.20 -12.51 13.34
CA ALA A 136 18.09 -13.26 12.10
C ALA A 136 17.71 -14.72 12.39
N PHE A 137 16.49 -15.15 12.01
CA PHE A 137 15.93 -16.46 12.35
C PHE A 137 15.40 -17.21 11.13
N GLY A 138 15.82 -18.47 10.96
CA GLY A 138 15.33 -19.36 9.91
C GLY A 138 16.44 -19.79 8.95
N TYR A 139 16.31 -19.51 7.67
CA TYR A 139 17.26 -19.90 6.64
C TYR A 139 17.70 -18.70 5.78
N GLN A 140 19.00 -18.42 5.73
CA GLN A 140 19.60 -17.35 4.90
C GLN A 140 19.04 -15.94 5.14
N ASN A 141 18.69 -15.60 6.38
CA ASN A 141 18.22 -14.26 6.70
C ASN A 141 19.38 -13.33 7.06
N PHE A 142 19.25 -12.05 6.70
CA PHE A 142 20.24 -10.99 6.95
C PHE A 142 19.58 -9.82 7.70
N ALA A 143 19.95 -9.61 8.94
CA ALA A 143 19.57 -8.45 9.75
C ALA A 143 20.80 -7.54 9.90
N GLU A 144 20.94 -6.56 9.02
CA GLU A 144 22.12 -5.70 8.93
C GLU A 144 21.99 -4.40 9.70
N GLY A 145 20.79 -3.83 9.77
CA GLY A 145 20.52 -2.59 10.47
C GLY A 145 20.51 -2.75 11.99
N GLU A 146 20.80 -1.68 12.71
CA GLU A 146 20.59 -1.59 14.16
C GLU A 146 19.11 -1.81 14.49
N ASN A 147 18.78 -2.62 15.51
CA ASN A 147 17.41 -3.00 15.89
C ASN A 147 16.60 -3.62 14.72
N SER A 148 17.26 -4.27 13.76
CA SER A 148 16.61 -4.88 12.62
C SER A 148 16.24 -6.34 12.86
N SER A 149 15.21 -6.83 12.14
CA SER A 149 14.71 -8.19 12.28
C SER A 149 14.46 -8.86 10.93
N ALA A 150 15.05 -10.04 10.70
CA ALA A 150 14.87 -10.83 9.49
C ALA A 150 14.47 -12.27 9.85
N PHE A 151 13.23 -12.69 9.54
CA PHE A 151 12.66 -13.98 9.94
C PHE A 151 12.06 -14.77 8.79
N GLY A 152 12.44 -16.03 8.64
CA GLY A 152 11.91 -16.96 7.67
C GLY A 152 12.95 -17.44 6.66
N TYR A 153 12.75 -17.20 5.37
CA TYR A 153 13.63 -17.65 4.30
C TYR A 153 14.15 -16.50 3.45
N ALA A 154 15.45 -16.31 3.42
CA ALA A 154 16.16 -15.34 2.56
C ALA A 154 15.63 -13.89 2.65
N ASN A 155 15.24 -13.46 3.86
CA ASN A 155 14.80 -12.09 4.10
C ASN A 155 16.00 -11.18 4.41
N LYS A 156 15.88 -9.90 4.05
CA LYS A 156 16.88 -8.87 4.33
C LYS A 156 16.27 -7.67 5.03
N ALA A 157 16.78 -7.32 6.20
CA ALA A 157 16.45 -6.12 6.95
C ALA A 157 17.72 -5.25 7.03
N ASN A 158 17.85 -4.27 6.13
CA ASN A 158 19.13 -3.62 5.85
C ASN A 158 19.38 -2.37 6.70
N GLU A 159 18.34 -1.61 7.01
CA GLU A 159 18.47 -0.33 7.71
C GLU A 159 17.96 -0.38 9.15
N LYS A 160 18.20 0.69 9.92
CA LYS A 160 17.78 0.80 11.32
C LYS A 160 16.28 0.58 11.48
N PHE A 161 15.90 -0.20 12.49
CA PHE A 161 14.51 -0.53 12.82
C PHE A 161 13.74 -1.19 11.68
N SER A 162 14.44 -1.74 10.68
CA SER A 162 13.77 -2.42 9.56
C SER A 162 13.36 -3.85 9.92
N SER A 163 12.27 -4.33 9.30
CA SER A 163 11.71 -5.66 9.57
C SER A 163 11.35 -6.40 8.29
N ALA A 164 11.87 -7.62 8.11
CA ALA A 164 11.60 -8.46 6.95
C ALA A 164 11.18 -9.86 7.39
N PHE A 165 9.91 -10.25 7.14
CA PHE A 165 9.32 -11.48 7.62
C PHE A 165 8.65 -12.30 6.51
N GLY A 166 8.98 -13.58 6.42
CA GLY A 166 8.41 -14.52 5.45
C GLY A 166 9.44 -15.07 4.49
N SER A 167 9.34 -14.77 3.19
CA SER A 167 10.24 -15.32 2.19
C SER A 167 10.67 -14.30 1.14
N PHE A 168 11.97 -14.14 0.95
CA PHE A 168 12.55 -13.21 -0.02
C PHE A 168 12.08 -11.75 0.11
N ASN A 169 11.78 -11.29 1.34
CA ASN A 169 11.41 -9.90 1.59
C ASN A 169 12.64 -9.05 1.81
N GLU A 170 12.56 -7.78 1.41
CA GLU A 170 13.64 -6.82 1.52
C GLU A 170 13.16 -5.49 2.11
N ALA A 171 13.54 -5.20 3.36
CA ALA A 171 13.26 -3.95 4.06
C ALA A 171 14.51 -3.07 4.01
N LYS A 172 14.57 -2.16 3.03
CA LYS A 172 15.73 -1.31 2.70
C LYS A 172 15.68 0.07 3.31
N GLY A 173 14.50 0.57 3.66
CA GLY A 173 14.34 1.89 4.25
C GLY A 173 14.48 1.86 5.77
N GLU A 174 14.92 2.96 6.39
CA GLU A 174 14.87 3.11 7.84
C GLU A 174 13.41 2.97 8.31
N ARG A 175 13.19 2.18 9.38
CA ARG A 175 11.85 1.87 9.92
C ARG A 175 10.89 1.28 8.89
N SER A 176 11.41 0.62 7.88
CA SER A 176 10.58 -0.04 6.87
C SER A 176 10.18 -1.47 7.26
N SER A 177 9.08 -1.94 6.69
CA SER A 177 8.53 -3.26 6.99
C SER A 177 8.14 -4.02 5.71
N ALA A 178 8.67 -5.23 5.53
CA ALA A 178 8.36 -6.09 4.39
C ALA A 178 7.88 -7.47 4.89
N PHE A 179 6.60 -7.80 4.69
CA PHE A 179 5.95 -9.00 5.22
C PHE A 179 5.28 -9.85 4.14
N GLY A 180 5.55 -11.13 4.12
CA GLY A 180 4.95 -12.09 3.19
C GLY A 180 5.99 -12.68 2.25
N SER A 181 5.87 -12.47 0.94
CA SER A 181 6.83 -13.04 -0.01
C SER A 181 7.18 -12.08 -1.15
N PHE A 182 8.47 -11.95 -1.44
CA PHE A 182 9.00 -11.08 -2.49
C PHE A 182 8.62 -9.59 -2.36
N ASN A 183 8.37 -9.09 -1.15
CA ASN A 183 8.04 -7.69 -0.93
C ASN A 183 9.30 -6.84 -0.76
N GLU A 184 9.24 -5.61 -1.24
CA GLU A 184 10.30 -4.61 -1.13
C GLU A 184 9.76 -3.34 -0.48
N ALA A 185 10.29 -2.96 0.68
CA ALA A 185 10.00 -1.72 1.39
C ALA A 185 11.26 -0.87 1.41
N SER A 186 11.40 0.04 0.43
CA SER A 186 12.62 0.83 0.21
C SER A 186 12.55 2.25 0.74
N GLY A 187 11.35 2.80 0.89
CA GLY A 187 11.17 4.13 1.47
C GLY A 187 11.35 4.14 2.99
N GLU A 188 11.82 5.24 3.53
CA GLU A 188 11.82 5.50 4.98
C GLU A 188 10.37 5.42 5.51
N PHE A 189 10.13 4.69 6.61
CA PHE A 189 8.81 4.39 7.17
C PHE A 189 7.84 3.69 6.19
N SER A 190 8.33 3.01 5.16
CA SER A 190 7.48 2.34 4.19
C SER A 190 7.05 0.93 4.64
N SER A 191 5.91 0.48 4.11
CA SER A 191 5.36 -0.85 4.43
C SER A 191 4.93 -1.60 3.17
N ALA A 192 5.41 -2.84 2.99
CA ALA A 192 5.06 -3.71 1.88
C ALA A 192 4.60 -5.07 2.40
N LEU A 193 3.30 -5.39 2.25
CA LEU A 193 2.68 -6.58 2.81
C LEU A 193 1.98 -7.42 1.73
N GLY A 194 2.22 -8.74 1.72
CA GLY A 194 1.58 -9.71 0.83
C GLY A 194 2.56 -10.38 -0.13
N TYR A 195 2.36 -10.25 -1.44
CA TYR A 195 3.20 -10.89 -2.44
C TYR A 195 3.67 -9.91 -3.53
N GLY A 196 4.97 -9.77 -3.69
CA GLY A 196 5.58 -9.00 -4.77
C GLY A 196 5.29 -7.50 -4.74
N ASN A 197 4.96 -6.93 -3.58
CA ASN A 197 4.64 -5.52 -3.43
C ASN A 197 5.91 -4.67 -3.31
N LYS A 198 5.85 -3.41 -3.79
CA LYS A 198 6.95 -2.45 -3.73
C LYS A 198 6.50 -1.12 -3.13
N ALA A 199 6.93 -0.82 -1.91
CA ALA A 199 6.74 0.45 -1.23
C ALA A 199 8.05 1.26 -1.30
N ILE A 200 8.14 2.17 -2.27
CA ILE A 200 9.39 2.87 -2.63
C ILE A 200 9.44 4.29 -2.06
N GLY A 201 8.33 4.99 -2.09
CA GLY A 201 8.23 6.34 -1.56
C GLY A 201 8.36 6.38 -0.03
N LYS A 202 8.88 7.48 0.51
CA LYS A 202 8.85 7.74 1.95
C LYS A 202 7.40 7.68 2.46
N LEU A 203 7.16 7.01 3.61
CA LEU A 203 5.84 6.83 4.21
C LEU A 203 4.83 6.12 3.28
N SER A 204 5.32 5.39 2.27
CA SER A 204 4.44 4.67 1.34
C SER A 204 3.98 3.32 1.87
N SER A 205 2.80 2.89 1.44
CA SER A 205 2.21 1.62 1.87
C SER A 205 1.67 0.80 0.71
N THR A 206 1.98 -0.50 0.70
CA THR A 206 1.44 -1.44 -0.28
C THR A 206 0.89 -2.68 0.43
N PHE A 207 -0.28 -3.14 0.01
CA PHE A 207 -0.92 -4.33 0.56
C PHE A 207 -1.62 -5.16 -0.52
N GLY A 208 -1.38 -6.47 -0.54
CA GLY A 208 -1.98 -7.40 -1.50
C GLY A 208 -0.95 -8.03 -2.42
N THR A 209 -1.13 -7.92 -3.74
CA THR A 209 -0.27 -8.61 -4.69
C THR A 209 0.19 -7.67 -5.82
N PHE A 210 1.49 -7.57 -6.03
CA PHE A 210 2.14 -6.79 -7.08
C PHE A 210 1.77 -5.30 -7.10
N ASN A 211 1.43 -4.71 -5.95
CA ASN A 211 1.17 -3.28 -5.85
C ASN A 211 2.46 -2.48 -5.76
N LYS A 212 2.44 -1.24 -6.24
CA LYS A 212 3.59 -0.35 -6.27
C LYS A 212 3.22 1.05 -5.79
N ALA A 213 3.88 1.55 -4.76
CA ALA A 213 3.73 2.91 -4.25
C ALA A 213 5.08 3.63 -4.35
N ILE A 214 5.19 4.56 -5.31
CA ILE A 214 6.42 5.32 -5.58
C ILE A 214 6.36 6.69 -4.94
N GLY A 215 5.18 7.31 -4.96
CA GLY A 215 5.00 8.63 -4.39
C GLY A 215 5.23 8.67 -2.88
N GLU A 216 5.76 9.76 -2.37
CA GLU A 216 5.79 10.06 -0.94
C GLU A 216 4.35 10.01 -0.39
N ASN A 217 4.12 9.32 0.73
CA ASN A 217 2.78 9.04 1.27
C ASN A 217 1.83 8.34 0.28
N GLY A 218 2.36 7.61 -0.70
CA GLY A 218 1.58 6.85 -1.67
C GLY A 218 1.00 5.57 -1.07
N SER A 219 -0.24 5.21 -1.45
CA SER A 219 -0.91 4.00 -0.97
C SER A 219 -1.44 3.15 -2.12
N ALA A 220 -1.02 1.88 -2.23
CA ALA A 220 -1.45 0.98 -3.29
C ALA A 220 -1.93 -0.37 -2.71
N PHE A 221 -3.23 -0.66 -2.82
CA PHE A 221 -3.89 -1.80 -2.16
C PHE A 221 -4.71 -2.65 -3.12
N GLY A 222 -4.56 -3.96 -3.07
CA GLY A 222 -5.27 -4.95 -3.88
C GLY A 222 -4.35 -5.68 -4.85
N PHE A 223 -4.61 -5.63 -6.14
CA PHE A 223 -3.83 -6.33 -7.15
C PHE A 223 -3.32 -5.38 -8.24
N ARG A 224 -2.01 -5.29 -8.39
CA ARG A 224 -1.32 -4.51 -9.45
C ARG A 224 -1.74 -3.04 -9.51
N ASN A 225 -1.96 -2.41 -8.36
CA ASN A 225 -2.22 -0.98 -8.30
C ASN A 225 -0.91 -0.18 -8.22
N GLU A 226 -0.90 1.01 -8.80
CA GLU A 226 0.25 1.91 -8.80
C GLU A 226 -0.13 3.29 -8.24
N ALA A 227 0.47 3.69 -7.12
CA ALA A 227 0.36 5.01 -6.52
C ALA A 227 1.68 5.76 -6.73
N ASN A 228 1.77 6.52 -7.83
CA ASN A 228 3.02 7.13 -8.28
C ASN A 228 3.14 8.61 -7.91
N GLY A 229 2.03 9.31 -7.77
CA GLY A 229 2.00 10.71 -7.33
C GLY A 229 2.24 10.86 -5.83
N LYS A 230 2.75 11.99 -5.39
CA LYS A 230 2.82 12.35 -3.98
C LYS A 230 1.40 12.39 -3.40
N PHE A 231 1.19 11.82 -2.21
CA PHE A 231 -0.11 11.66 -1.54
C PHE A 231 -1.17 10.95 -2.40
N SER A 232 -0.77 10.09 -3.33
CA SER A 232 -1.69 9.38 -4.21
C SER A 232 -2.18 8.06 -3.62
N SER A 233 -3.38 7.64 -4.05
CA SER A 233 -4.01 6.41 -3.59
C SER A 233 -4.55 5.58 -4.76
N ALA A 234 -4.19 4.29 -4.83
CA ALA A 234 -4.65 3.36 -5.85
C ALA A 234 -5.18 2.07 -5.20
N PHE A 235 -6.49 1.82 -5.28
CA PHE A 235 -7.17 0.72 -4.60
C PHE A 235 -8.00 -0.15 -5.54
N GLY A 236 -7.86 -1.47 -5.44
CA GLY A 236 -8.63 -2.44 -6.19
C GLY A 236 -7.80 -3.24 -7.18
N TYR A 237 -8.10 -3.18 -8.47
CA TYR A 237 -7.48 -4.02 -9.50
C TYR A 237 -6.94 -3.19 -10.67
N TRP A 238 -5.61 -3.19 -10.87
CA TRP A 238 -4.94 -2.49 -11.97
C TRP A 238 -5.24 -0.98 -12.07
N ASN A 239 -5.36 -0.28 -10.95
CA ASN A 239 -5.54 1.16 -10.96
C ASN A 239 -4.19 1.89 -10.91
N THR A 240 -4.12 3.07 -11.51
CA THR A 240 -2.93 3.91 -11.50
C THR A 240 -3.28 5.34 -11.09
N ALA A 241 -2.72 5.82 -9.99
CA ALA A 241 -2.83 7.19 -9.50
C ALA A 241 -1.48 7.88 -9.65
N LYS A 242 -1.32 8.79 -10.65
CA LYS A 242 -0.07 9.48 -10.97
C LYS A 242 -0.04 10.95 -10.58
N GLY A 243 -1.18 11.60 -10.57
CA GLY A 243 -1.27 13.00 -10.15
C GLY A 243 -0.93 13.15 -8.67
N GLU A 244 -0.37 14.28 -8.26
CA GLU A 244 -0.25 14.62 -6.84
C GLU A 244 -1.64 14.73 -6.22
N ASN A 245 -1.83 14.23 -4.99
CA ASN A 245 -3.12 14.14 -4.30
C ASN A 245 -4.22 13.40 -5.10
N SER A 246 -3.86 12.48 -5.99
CA SER A 246 -4.83 11.77 -6.84
C SER A 246 -5.29 10.43 -6.25
N SER A 247 -6.50 10.01 -6.63
CA SER A 247 -7.12 8.78 -6.15
C SER A 247 -7.72 7.95 -7.29
N ALA A 248 -7.38 6.68 -7.37
CA ALA A 248 -7.94 5.72 -8.34
C ALA A 248 -8.48 4.49 -7.60
N PHE A 249 -9.80 4.34 -7.57
CA PHE A 249 -10.51 3.28 -6.85
C PHE A 249 -11.37 2.43 -7.79
N GLY A 250 -11.24 1.11 -7.67
CA GLY A 250 -12.05 0.17 -8.42
C GLY A 250 -11.24 -0.70 -9.37
N ASN A 251 -11.53 -0.65 -10.66
CA ASN A 251 -10.95 -1.55 -11.64
C ASN A 251 -10.47 -0.80 -12.89
N GLN A 252 -9.16 -0.85 -13.17
CA GLN A 252 -8.55 -0.37 -14.41
C GLN A 252 -8.80 1.12 -14.74
N TYR A 253 -8.74 1.99 -13.73
CA TYR A 253 -8.69 3.43 -13.94
C TYR A 253 -7.27 3.99 -13.86
N LYS A 254 -7.02 5.05 -14.63
CA LYS A 254 -5.81 5.87 -14.53
C LYS A 254 -6.21 7.31 -14.20
N VAL A 255 -5.56 7.90 -13.20
CA VAL A 255 -5.75 9.29 -12.79
C VAL A 255 -4.39 9.99 -12.88
N THR A 256 -4.29 10.98 -13.75
CA THR A 256 -3.07 11.78 -13.92
C THR A 256 -3.25 13.24 -13.51
N GLY A 257 -4.50 13.69 -13.39
CA GLY A 257 -4.81 15.02 -12.90
C GLY A 257 -4.44 15.22 -11.44
N GLU A 258 -3.92 16.39 -11.12
CA GLU A 258 -3.64 16.82 -9.75
C GLU A 258 -4.94 16.97 -8.94
N ALA A 259 -4.93 16.57 -7.67
CA ALA A 259 -6.06 16.63 -6.74
C ALA A 259 -7.36 16.07 -7.33
N SER A 260 -7.27 14.92 -8.01
CA SER A 260 -8.35 14.36 -8.83
C SER A 260 -8.63 12.90 -8.49
N GLY A 261 -9.84 12.43 -8.83
CA GLY A 261 -10.26 11.07 -8.50
C GLY A 261 -11.04 10.35 -9.59
N ALA A 262 -10.96 9.01 -9.57
CA ALA A 262 -11.77 8.11 -10.37
C ALA A 262 -12.24 6.93 -9.53
N PHE A 263 -13.55 6.66 -9.51
CA PHE A 263 -14.20 5.64 -8.70
C PHE A 263 -15.14 4.78 -9.56
N GLY A 264 -14.84 3.48 -9.73
CA GLY A 264 -15.64 2.56 -10.52
C GLY A 264 -14.82 1.66 -11.44
N VAL A 265 -15.31 1.44 -12.67
CA VAL A 265 -14.68 0.55 -13.64
C VAL A 265 -14.24 1.33 -14.88
N GLY A 266 -12.95 1.28 -15.17
CA GLY A 266 -12.35 1.73 -16.41
C GLY A 266 -12.05 0.56 -17.35
N LYS A 267 -11.10 0.75 -18.26
CA LYS A 267 -10.61 -0.30 -19.14
C LYS A 267 -9.16 -0.06 -19.49
N ARG A 268 -8.33 -1.03 -19.20
CA ARG A 268 -6.94 -1.07 -19.64
C ARG A 268 -6.87 -1.71 -21.04
N THR A 269 -6.11 -1.11 -21.89
CA THR A 269 -5.80 -1.60 -23.24
C THR A 269 -4.35 -2.08 -23.32
N GLY A 270 -3.73 -2.38 -24.35
CA GLY A 270 -2.42 -3.02 -24.49
C GLY A 270 -1.27 -2.38 -23.69
N TRP A 271 -0.14 -3.07 -23.70
CA TRP A 271 1.14 -2.59 -23.19
C TRP A 271 1.82 -1.70 -24.21
N ASN A 272 2.28 -0.53 -23.82
CA ASN A 272 3.09 0.36 -24.65
C ASN A 272 4.57 0.10 -24.34
N SER A 273 5.27 -0.53 -25.29
CA SER A 273 6.69 -0.86 -25.15
C SER A 273 7.61 0.37 -25.17
N THR A 274 7.17 1.49 -25.75
CA THR A 274 7.95 2.73 -25.80
C THR A 274 7.93 3.46 -24.46
N THR A 275 6.75 3.57 -23.83
CA THR A 275 6.61 4.25 -22.54
C THR A 275 6.78 3.31 -21.34
N HIS A 276 6.86 2.00 -21.57
CA HIS A 276 6.88 0.96 -20.54
C HIS A 276 5.69 1.07 -19.56
N GLU A 277 4.51 1.43 -20.09
CA GLU A 277 3.28 1.58 -19.34
C GLU A 277 2.10 0.90 -20.04
N TYR A 278 1.07 0.61 -19.26
CA TYR A 278 -0.20 0.20 -19.84
C TYR A 278 -1.02 1.40 -20.31
N ASN A 279 -1.66 1.25 -21.46
CA ASN A 279 -2.64 2.21 -21.95
C ASN A 279 -3.99 1.98 -21.29
N TYR A 280 -4.77 3.05 -21.17
CA TYR A 280 -6.12 3.06 -20.61
C TYR A 280 -7.03 3.84 -21.52
N ASP A 281 -8.25 3.33 -21.76
CA ASP A 281 -9.26 4.03 -22.56
C ASP A 281 -9.94 5.15 -21.74
N TYR A 282 -10.06 4.93 -20.43
CA TYR A 282 -10.77 5.81 -19.50
C TYR A 282 -9.81 6.37 -18.47
N ILE A 283 -9.51 7.66 -18.59
CA ILE A 283 -8.50 8.37 -17.80
C ILE A 283 -9.11 9.64 -17.25
N ASN A 284 -8.78 9.98 -16.00
CA ASN A 284 -9.00 11.32 -15.47
C ASN A 284 -7.68 12.11 -15.55
N GLU A 285 -7.59 13.01 -16.50
CA GLU A 285 -6.44 13.91 -16.72
C GLU A 285 -6.72 15.35 -16.24
N GLY A 286 -7.98 15.64 -15.89
CA GLY A 286 -8.41 16.97 -15.42
C GLY A 286 -7.93 17.26 -14.00
N LYS A 287 -7.53 18.51 -13.72
CA LYS A 287 -7.17 18.96 -12.38
C LYS A 287 -8.42 19.18 -11.53
N HIS A 288 -8.35 18.89 -10.22
CA HIS A 288 -9.44 19.05 -9.26
C HIS A 288 -10.77 18.45 -9.78
N SER A 289 -10.67 17.31 -10.47
CA SER A 289 -11.79 16.72 -11.19
C SER A 289 -12.06 15.30 -10.71
N TYR A 290 -13.35 14.96 -10.58
CA TYR A 290 -13.76 13.66 -10.03
C TYR A 290 -14.76 12.96 -10.93
N MET A 291 -14.60 11.65 -11.08
CA MET A 291 -15.54 10.81 -11.81
C MET A 291 -15.95 9.59 -11.01
N PHE A 292 -17.25 9.45 -10.83
CA PHE A 292 -17.91 8.32 -10.17
C PHE A 292 -18.74 7.54 -11.16
N GLY A 293 -18.48 6.23 -11.27
CA GLY A 293 -19.15 5.29 -12.18
C GLY A 293 -18.18 4.66 -13.16
N ASN A 294 -18.73 4.06 -14.23
CA ASN A 294 -17.96 3.22 -15.11
C ASN A 294 -17.72 3.88 -16.48
N TYR A 295 -16.55 3.61 -17.05
CA TYR A 295 -16.19 4.02 -18.41
C TYR A 295 -16.30 5.54 -18.64
N ASN A 296 -15.89 6.32 -17.62
CA ASN A 296 -15.85 7.77 -17.69
C ASN A 296 -14.46 8.27 -18.09
N LYS A 297 -14.40 9.43 -18.75
CA LYS A 297 -13.17 10.08 -19.17
C LYS A 297 -13.24 11.59 -18.96
N ILE A 298 -12.16 12.17 -18.44
CA ILE A 298 -11.96 13.61 -18.37
C ILE A 298 -10.62 13.91 -19.06
N ALA A 299 -10.65 14.70 -20.13
CA ALA A 299 -9.47 14.99 -20.93
C ALA A 299 -8.49 15.95 -20.21
N ALA A 300 -7.24 15.95 -20.64
CA ALA A 300 -6.23 16.92 -20.24
C ALA A 300 -6.66 18.36 -20.61
N GLY A 301 -6.08 19.35 -19.91
CA GLY A 301 -6.42 20.77 -20.15
C GLY A 301 -7.79 21.19 -19.62
N THR A 302 -8.38 20.40 -18.72
CA THR A 302 -9.65 20.65 -18.02
C THR A 302 -9.45 20.77 -16.52
N GLN A 303 -10.39 21.41 -15.82
CA GLN A 303 -10.35 21.51 -14.36
C GLN A 303 -11.75 21.63 -13.74
N ASN A 304 -11.84 21.28 -12.44
CA ASN A 304 -13.07 21.46 -11.65
C ASN A 304 -14.29 20.79 -12.26
N ASN A 305 -14.12 19.59 -12.85
CA ASN A 305 -15.22 18.84 -13.43
C ASN A 305 -15.65 17.68 -12.52
N PHE A 306 -16.94 17.43 -12.50
CA PHE A 306 -17.51 16.34 -11.72
C PHE A 306 -18.46 15.48 -12.58
N ILE A 307 -18.17 14.18 -12.62
CA ILE A 307 -19.03 13.19 -13.29
C ILE A 307 -19.64 12.26 -12.24
N LEU A 308 -20.98 12.12 -12.28
CA LEU A 308 -21.70 11.08 -11.59
C LEU A 308 -22.55 10.31 -12.59
N GLY A 309 -21.99 9.24 -13.18
CA GLY A 309 -22.66 8.49 -14.25
C GLY A 309 -21.75 7.46 -14.87
N ASN A 310 -22.20 6.86 -15.97
CA ASN A 310 -21.41 5.92 -16.75
C ASN A 310 -21.31 6.40 -18.21
N ASN A 311 -20.27 6.00 -18.91
CA ASN A 311 -20.07 6.32 -20.33
C ASN A 311 -20.12 7.84 -20.61
N VAL A 312 -19.54 8.63 -19.73
CA VAL A 312 -19.46 10.10 -19.85
C VAL A 312 -18.04 10.50 -20.22
N SER A 313 -17.93 11.41 -21.19
CA SER A 313 -16.64 11.98 -21.60
C SER A 313 -16.68 13.50 -21.60
N ILE A 314 -15.74 14.12 -20.88
CA ILE A 314 -15.51 15.56 -20.89
C ILE A 314 -14.29 15.85 -21.78
N ALA A 315 -14.53 16.64 -22.85
CA ALA A 315 -13.51 17.00 -23.82
C ALA A 315 -12.53 18.05 -23.30
N ASN A 316 -11.39 18.20 -23.98
CA ASN A 316 -10.43 19.26 -23.70
C ASN A 316 -11.09 20.66 -23.79
N GLY A 317 -10.67 21.56 -22.92
CA GLY A 317 -11.16 22.97 -22.88
C GLY A 317 -12.44 23.15 -22.06
N ILE A 318 -13.11 22.08 -21.59
CA ILE A 318 -14.30 22.17 -20.77
C ILE A 318 -13.93 22.11 -19.28
N SER A 319 -14.37 23.11 -18.52
CA SER A 319 -14.07 23.23 -17.09
C SER A 319 -15.30 23.68 -16.28
N ASN A 320 -15.25 23.50 -14.95
CA ASN A 320 -16.29 23.93 -14.01
C ASN A 320 -17.67 23.32 -14.32
N SER A 321 -17.71 22.05 -14.77
CA SER A 321 -18.94 21.42 -15.24
C SER A 321 -19.29 20.19 -14.42
N VAL A 322 -20.59 19.94 -14.24
CA VAL A 322 -21.16 18.78 -13.55
C VAL A 322 -21.98 17.97 -14.54
N VAL A 323 -21.65 16.68 -14.69
CA VAL A 323 -22.34 15.79 -15.64
C VAL A 323 -22.99 14.63 -14.88
N LEU A 324 -24.31 14.56 -14.92
CA LEU A 324 -25.10 13.61 -14.16
C LEU A 324 -25.80 12.59 -15.07
N GLY A 325 -25.62 11.31 -14.77
CA GLY A 325 -26.33 10.19 -15.42
C GLY A 325 -25.56 9.54 -16.58
N ASN A 326 -26.02 8.35 -16.96
CA ASN A 326 -25.40 7.53 -17.99
C ASN A 326 -25.49 8.19 -19.38
N GLY A 327 -24.34 8.32 -20.06
CA GLY A 327 -24.27 8.87 -21.42
C GLY A 327 -24.66 10.34 -21.52
N SER A 328 -24.64 11.09 -20.42
CA SER A 328 -24.84 12.54 -20.46
C SER A 328 -23.65 13.21 -21.13
N THR A 329 -23.90 14.32 -21.83
CA THR A 329 -22.87 15.06 -22.55
C THR A 329 -22.83 16.52 -22.09
N VAL A 330 -21.66 17.10 -22.07
CA VAL A 330 -21.42 18.50 -21.80
C VAL A 330 -20.76 19.14 -23.01
N SER A 331 -21.17 20.35 -23.38
CA SER A 331 -20.72 21.03 -24.60
C SER A 331 -19.92 22.31 -24.31
N SER A 332 -20.03 22.87 -23.13
CA SER A 332 -19.35 24.07 -22.71
C SER A 332 -18.93 24.04 -21.25
N SER A 333 -18.07 24.95 -20.85
CA SER A 333 -17.72 25.17 -19.45
C SER A 333 -18.88 25.82 -18.66
N ASN A 334 -18.87 25.63 -17.33
CA ASN A 334 -19.88 26.18 -16.40
C ASN A 334 -21.30 25.61 -16.64
N GLU A 335 -21.39 24.35 -16.99
CA GLU A 335 -22.63 23.65 -17.33
C GLU A 335 -22.95 22.55 -16.33
N VAL A 336 -24.22 22.41 -15.95
CA VAL A 336 -24.76 21.20 -15.29
C VAL A 336 -25.59 20.44 -16.28
N SER A 337 -25.07 19.30 -16.76
CA SER A 337 -25.77 18.47 -17.76
C SER A 337 -26.37 17.22 -17.12
N VAL A 338 -27.65 16.96 -17.41
CA VAL A 338 -28.38 15.78 -16.91
C VAL A 338 -28.79 14.82 -18.03
N GLY A 339 -28.33 15.02 -19.26
CA GLY A 339 -28.69 14.20 -20.42
C GLY A 339 -27.80 14.43 -21.64
N SER A 340 -28.30 14.02 -22.80
CA SER A 340 -27.71 14.29 -24.10
C SER A 340 -28.82 14.53 -25.10
N LYS A 341 -28.45 15.12 -26.26
CA LYS A 341 -29.44 15.39 -27.36
C LYS A 341 -30.21 14.15 -27.71
N GLY A 342 -31.54 14.23 -27.62
CA GLY A 342 -32.47 13.13 -27.85
C GLY A 342 -32.58 12.11 -26.70
N LYS A 343 -31.91 12.37 -25.58
CA LYS A 343 -31.94 11.55 -24.34
C LYS A 343 -31.93 12.45 -23.11
N GLU A 344 -32.73 13.50 -23.15
CA GLU A 344 -32.90 14.45 -22.06
C GLU A 344 -33.59 13.80 -20.86
N ARG A 345 -33.27 14.25 -19.64
CA ARG A 345 -33.86 13.77 -18.40
C ARG A 345 -34.69 14.86 -17.73
N LYS A 346 -35.80 14.44 -17.14
CA LYS A 346 -36.58 15.31 -16.26
C LYS A 346 -35.85 15.50 -14.95
N ILE A 347 -35.87 16.75 -14.43
CA ILE A 347 -35.51 17.03 -13.03
C ILE A 347 -36.84 17.08 -12.26
N THR A 348 -37.05 16.14 -11.36
CA THR A 348 -38.30 15.98 -10.61
C THR A 348 -38.07 16.29 -9.12
N ASN A 349 -39.20 16.56 -8.40
CA ASN A 349 -39.18 16.89 -6.97
C ASN A 349 -38.40 18.18 -6.64
N VAL A 350 -38.39 19.10 -7.58
CA VAL A 350 -37.81 20.44 -7.36
C VAL A 350 -38.84 21.26 -6.56
N GLY A 351 -38.38 21.94 -5.51
CA GLY A 351 -39.22 22.92 -4.78
C GLY A 351 -39.52 24.14 -5.62
N ASP A 352 -40.54 24.94 -5.24
CA ASP A 352 -40.86 26.19 -5.91
C ASP A 352 -39.72 27.19 -5.72
N GLY A 353 -39.20 27.70 -6.81
CA GLY A 353 -38.17 28.75 -6.82
C GLY A 353 -38.74 30.12 -6.53
N VAL A 354 -37.89 31.00 -6.02
CA VAL A 354 -38.23 32.44 -5.89
C VAL A 354 -38.34 33.03 -7.28
N VAL A 355 -39.46 33.64 -7.59
CA VAL A 355 -39.66 34.35 -8.88
C VAL A 355 -39.52 35.83 -8.68
N SER A 356 -38.37 36.40 -9.06
CA SER A 356 -38.05 37.82 -9.00
C SER A 356 -37.07 38.21 -10.12
N ASN A 357 -36.85 39.47 -10.31
CA ASN A 357 -35.90 39.98 -11.32
C ASN A 357 -34.39 39.68 -10.98
N THR A 358 -34.11 39.24 -9.76
CA THR A 358 -32.76 38.90 -9.29
C THR A 358 -32.58 37.42 -8.97
N SER A 359 -33.65 36.62 -8.99
CA SER A 359 -33.59 35.19 -8.68
C SER A 359 -32.87 34.40 -9.78
N THR A 360 -32.07 33.43 -9.34
CA THR A 360 -31.43 32.42 -10.19
C THR A 360 -32.00 31.04 -9.94
N ASP A 361 -33.10 30.94 -9.19
CA ASP A 361 -33.74 29.65 -8.88
C ASP A 361 -34.42 29.05 -10.12
N ALA A 362 -34.43 27.72 -10.19
CA ALA A 362 -35.24 27.02 -11.17
C ALA A 362 -36.72 27.12 -10.81
N VAL A 363 -37.59 27.34 -11.79
CA VAL A 363 -39.05 27.33 -11.60
C VAL A 363 -39.62 25.94 -11.87
N THR A 364 -40.64 25.56 -11.11
CA THR A 364 -41.36 24.31 -11.32
C THR A 364 -42.40 24.45 -12.43
N GLY A 365 -42.78 23.32 -13.05
CA GLY A 365 -43.93 23.28 -14.01
C GLY A 365 -45.24 23.78 -13.38
N ARG A 366 -45.42 23.59 -12.06
CA ARG A 366 -46.58 24.08 -11.31
C ARG A 366 -46.59 25.60 -11.26
N GLN A 367 -45.49 26.25 -10.93
CA GLN A 367 -45.37 27.73 -10.92
C GLN A 367 -45.62 28.29 -12.32
N LEU A 368 -45.08 27.67 -13.34
CA LEU A 368 -45.32 28.09 -14.73
C LEU A 368 -46.80 27.94 -15.12
N PHE A 369 -47.46 26.84 -14.73
CA PHE A 369 -48.85 26.55 -15.04
C PHE A 369 -49.83 27.48 -14.28
N SER A 370 -49.62 27.65 -12.98
CA SER A 370 -50.46 28.51 -12.13
C SER A 370 -50.23 29.99 -12.36
N GLY A 371 -49.12 30.36 -12.95
CA GLY A 371 -48.69 31.75 -13.03
C GLY A 371 -48.25 32.35 -11.68
N ASP A 372 -48.04 31.50 -10.66
CA ASP A 372 -47.72 31.86 -9.30
C ASP A 372 -46.31 32.49 -9.22
N GLY A 373 -46.24 33.78 -8.88
CA GLY A 373 -44.99 34.51 -8.85
C GLY A 373 -44.42 34.92 -10.23
N ILE A 374 -45.12 34.62 -11.32
CA ILE A 374 -44.72 35.03 -12.67
C ILE A 374 -45.44 36.33 -13.01
N ASP A 375 -44.69 37.38 -13.32
CA ASP A 375 -45.24 38.57 -13.93
C ASP A 375 -45.75 38.24 -15.34
N THR A 376 -47.03 37.89 -15.42
CA THR A 376 -47.69 37.48 -16.67
C THR A 376 -47.71 38.64 -17.69
N ALA A 377 -47.65 39.90 -17.25
CA ALA A 377 -47.56 41.05 -18.13
C ALA A 377 -46.19 41.16 -18.80
N ALA A 378 -45.09 40.99 -18.03
CA ALA A 378 -43.73 40.95 -18.57
C ALA A 378 -43.49 39.74 -19.51
N TRP A 379 -44.10 38.59 -19.22
CA TRP A 379 -44.03 37.43 -20.10
C TRP A 379 -44.77 37.64 -21.41
N LYS A 380 -46.02 38.18 -21.35
CA LYS A 380 -46.79 38.55 -22.55
C LYS A 380 -46.05 39.54 -23.41
N ALA A 381 -45.43 40.55 -22.80
CA ALA A 381 -44.59 41.54 -23.50
C ALA A 381 -43.40 40.93 -24.23
N LYS A 382 -42.68 39.98 -23.56
CA LYS A 382 -41.52 39.23 -24.15
C LYS A 382 -41.93 38.30 -25.27
N LEU A 383 -43.09 37.68 -25.19
CA LEU A 383 -43.60 36.77 -26.20
C LEU A 383 -44.33 37.52 -27.37
N GLY A 384 -44.38 38.85 -27.30
CA GLY A 384 -45.06 39.65 -28.34
C GLY A 384 -46.60 39.45 -28.37
N VAL A 385 -47.17 38.90 -27.30
CA VAL A 385 -48.61 38.69 -27.18
C VAL A 385 -49.24 39.91 -26.52
N GLY A 386 -49.93 40.72 -27.25
CA GLY A 386 -50.52 41.98 -26.80
C GLY A 386 -51.41 41.83 -25.58
N SER A 387 -51.43 42.91 -24.76
CA SER A 387 -52.28 43.07 -23.59
C SER A 387 -53.74 43.31 -24.00
N GLY A 388 -54.45 42.24 -24.32
CA GLY A 388 -55.88 42.35 -24.67
C GLY A 388 -56.72 41.41 -23.85
N GLY A 389 -57.45 41.87 -22.83
CA GLY A 389 -58.62 41.24 -22.28
C GLY A 389 -58.43 40.28 -21.11
N SER A 390 -59.15 40.52 -20.03
CA SER A 390 -59.33 39.69 -18.85
C SER A 390 -59.71 38.26 -19.13
N GLY A 391 -58.98 37.29 -18.56
CA GLY A 391 -59.44 35.94 -18.22
C GLY A 391 -59.96 35.05 -19.38
N GLY A 392 -59.03 34.40 -20.11
CA GLY A 392 -59.41 33.39 -21.07
C GLY A 392 -58.17 32.76 -21.71
N ALA A 393 -58.26 31.46 -22.08
CA ALA A 393 -57.27 30.76 -22.86
C ALA A 393 -56.69 31.63 -23.97
N ILE A 394 -55.39 31.47 -24.28
CA ILE A 394 -54.71 32.15 -25.40
C ILE A 394 -55.39 31.59 -26.69
N ASP A 395 -56.50 32.20 -27.10
CA ASP A 395 -56.96 32.03 -28.48
C ASP A 395 -56.19 33.06 -29.32
N ALA A 396 -55.43 32.60 -30.28
CA ALA A 396 -54.66 33.44 -31.20
C ALA A 396 -55.58 34.44 -31.98
N TYR A 397 -56.89 34.21 -31.96
CA TYR A 397 -57.94 35.07 -32.49
C TYR A 397 -59.16 35.02 -31.57
N THR A 398 -59.77 36.17 -31.31
CA THR A 398 -61.13 36.15 -30.76
C THR A 398 -62.07 35.46 -31.75
N LYS A 399 -63.16 34.86 -31.25
CA LYS A 399 -64.11 34.18 -32.09
C LYS A 399 -64.60 35.07 -33.27
N ASN A 400 -64.79 36.37 -33.08
CA ASN A 400 -65.15 37.32 -34.11
C ASN A 400 -64.05 37.54 -35.14
N GLU A 401 -62.78 37.56 -34.72
CA GLU A 401 -61.64 37.67 -35.63
C GLU A 401 -61.38 36.41 -36.43
N ALA A 402 -61.56 35.23 -35.81
CA ALA A 402 -61.55 33.94 -36.52
C ALA A 402 -62.74 33.85 -37.52
N ASP A 403 -63.92 34.22 -37.10
CA ASP A 403 -65.12 34.23 -37.97
C ASP A 403 -65.00 35.24 -39.14
N ASN A 404 -64.27 36.31 -38.99
CA ASN A 404 -64.01 37.28 -40.04
C ASN A 404 -62.86 36.95 -40.96
N LYS A 405 -61.84 36.18 -40.45
CA LYS A 405 -60.65 35.85 -41.19
C LYS A 405 -60.64 34.50 -41.88
N PHE A 406 -61.37 33.58 -41.37
CA PHE A 406 -61.62 32.25 -41.98
C PHE A 406 -63.05 32.26 -42.53
N ALA A 407 -63.19 32.32 -43.82
CA ALA A 407 -64.34 32.48 -44.70
C ALA A 407 -65.72 32.20 -44.08
N ASN A 408 -66.58 33.14 -44.23
CA ASN A 408 -68.00 32.90 -43.98
C ASN A 408 -68.40 31.55 -44.56
N LYS A 409 -69.19 30.80 -43.83
CA LYS A 409 -69.75 29.52 -44.25
C LYS A 409 -70.40 29.53 -45.66
N THR A 410 -70.66 30.66 -46.25
CA THR A 410 -71.09 30.89 -47.62
C THR A 410 -70.03 30.69 -48.69
N ASP A 411 -68.75 30.84 -48.35
CA ASP A 411 -67.68 30.71 -49.34
C ASP A 411 -67.19 29.25 -49.52
N LEU A 412 -67.67 28.33 -48.65
CA LEU A 412 -67.37 26.89 -48.75
C LEU A 412 -68.23 26.18 -49.77
N ASN A 413 -69.30 26.82 -50.25
CA ASN A 413 -70.19 26.19 -51.26
C ASN A 413 -69.69 26.31 -52.71
N ASP A 414 -68.60 27.10 -52.93
CA ASP A 414 -68.05 27.29 -54.29
C ASP A 414 -66.93 26.30 -54.62
N TYR A 415 -66.49 25.46 -53.64
CA TYR A 415 -65.44 24.47 -53.86
C TYR A 415 -65.98 23.02 -53.98
N THR A 416 -67.25 22.82 -54.05
CA THR A 416 -67.89 21.49 -54.29
C THR A 416 -68.68 21.50 -55.54
N LYS A 417 -68.09 21.73 -56.67
CA LYS A 417 -68.52 21.33 -57.97
C LYS A 417 -67.38 20.77 -58.81
#